data_862d40f27932feb82d55d4b1d83ec9df
#
_entry.id   862d40f27932feb82d55d4b1d83ec9df
#
_cell.length_a   1.000
_cell.length_b   1.000
_cell.length_c   1.000
_cell.angle_alpha   90.00
_cell.angle_beta   90.00
_cell.angle_gamma   90.00
#
_symmetry.space_group_name_H-M   'P 1'
#
loop_
_entity.id
_entity.type
_entity.pdbx_description
1 polymer ?
#
loop_
_entity_poly.entity_id
_entity_poly.type
_entity_poly.pdbx_seq_one_letter_code
_entity_poly.pdbx_strand_id
1 'polypeptide(L)'
;MKGIVLAGGSGTRLYPITKGVSKQLLPIYDKPMVYYPVSTLMLAGIRDILIISTPQDLPGFRRLLGDGSDYGVRLTYAEQPSPDGLAQAFIIGREFIGDDSACLVLGDNIFHGAGFSEVLKESVRTAEEEGKATVFGYWVNDPERYGVAEFDKEGNCLSIEEKPEHPKSNYAVVGLYFYPNKVVKVAEHIKPTARGELEITTVNQEFLKDGELKVQTLPRGFAWLDTGTHDSLAEASIYVEVLEKRQGLKIACLEGIAYTNGWITAERLRELARPMLKNQYGQYLMKIADEENLQKFD
;
A
#
# COMPACT_ATOMS: atom_id res chain seq x y z
N MET A 1 -6.04 -5.46 -13.38
CA MET A 1 -5.96 -5.59 -11.88
C MET A 1 -6.69 -4.44 -11.19
N LYS A 2 -7.33 -4.69 -10.07
CA LYS A 2 -7.95 -3.70 -9.17
C LYS A 2 -7.08 -3.48 -7.94
N GLY A 3 -7.01 -2.24 -7.45
CA GLY A 3 -6.28 -1.90 -6.22
C GLY A 3 -7.21 -1.73 -5.03
N ILE A 4 -6.79 -2.17 -3.85
CA ILE A 4 -7.49 -1.94 -2.58
C ILE A 4 -6.52 -1.31 -1.60
N VAL A 5 -6.89 -0.17 -1.03
CA VAL A 5 -6.23 0.41 0.14
C VAL A 5 -7.10 0.12 1.37
N LEU A 6 -6.59 -0.69 2.29
CA LEU A 6 -7.29 -0.95 3.56
C LEU A 6 -6.83 0.07 4.60
N ALA A 7 -7.64 1.07 4.82
CA ALA A 7 -7.39 2.21 5.71
C ALA A 7 -8.36 2.20 6.91
N GLY A 8 -8.62 1.02 7.45
CA GLY A 8 -9.45 0.79 8.63
C GLY A 8 -8.63 0.72 9.91
N GLY A 9 -9.31 0.33 11.00
CA GLY A 9 -8.74 0.14 12.32
C GLY A 9 -8.91 1.33 13.26
N SER A 10 -8.91 1.05 14.57
CA SER A 10 -9.20 2.03 15.64
C SER A 10 -8.05 2.99 15.93
N GLY A 11 -6.83 2.71 15.45
CA GLY A 11 -5.65 3.56 15.68
C GLY A 11 -5.27 3.75 17.16
N THR A 12 -5.76 2.91 18.08
CA THR A 12 -5.62 3.10 19.54
C THR A 12 -4.18 3.20 20.04
N ARG A 13 -3.22 2.57 19.33
CA ARG A 13 -1.79 2.66 19.66
C ARG A 13 -1.22 4.07 19.49
N LEU A 14 -1.89 4.93 18.74
CA LEU A 14 -1.51 6.33 18.51
C LEU A 14 -2.37 7.33 19.30
N TYR A 15 -3.15 6.87 20.29
CA TYR A 15 -3.86 7.80 21.17
C TYR A 15 -2.87 8.71 21.95
N PRO A 16 -3.20 10.02 22.13
CA PRO A 16 -4.49 10.66 21.80
C PRO A 16 -4.61 11.20 20.36
N ILE A 17 -3.59 11.12 19.51
CA ILE A 17 -3.57 11.75 18.18
C ILE A 17 -4.74 11.27 17.31
N THR A 18 -5.04 9.97 17.35
CA THR A 18 -6.08 9.34 16.52
C THR A 18 -7.48 9.33 17.16
N LYS A 19 -7.71 10.08 18.24
CA LYS A 19 -9.06 10.19 18.83
C LYS A 19 -10.04 10.98 17.95
N GLY A 20 -9.54 11.90 17.14
CA GLY A 20 -10.36 12.78 16.30
C GLY A 20 -10.13 12.66 14.80
N VAL A 21 -9.21 11.78 14.40
CA VAL A 21 -8.85 11.61 12.99
C VAL A 21 -8.33 10.20 12.75
N SER A 22 -8.65 9.65 11.58
CA SER A 22 -8.07 8.38 11.13
C SER A 22 -6.54 8.46 11.08
N LYS A 23 -5.87 7.37 11.50
CA LYS A 23 -4.41 7.23 11.41
C LYS A 23 -3.88 7.57 10.02
N GLN A 24 -4.52 7.06 8.99
CA GLN A 24 -4.08 7.20 7.61
C GLN A 24 -4.31 8.60 7.03
N LEU A 25 -4.98 9.49 7.76
CA LEU A 25 -5.11 10.91 7.43
C LEU A 25 -4.07 11.78 8.16
N LEU A 26 -3.28 11.21 9.07
CA LEU A 26 -2.17 11.92 9.72
C LEU A 26 -1.10 12.28 8.68
N PRO A 27 -0.40 13.39 8.88
CA PRO A 27 0.68 13.79 7.98
C PRO A 27 1.91 12.89 8.15
N ILE A 28 2.51 12.51 7.03
CA ILE A 28 3.88 12.02 6.95
C ILE A 28 4.66 13.06 6.17
N TYR A 29 5.40 13.89 6.89
CA TYR A 29 6.10 15.08 6.41
C TYR A 29 5.14 16.09 5.77
N ASP A 30 4.99 16.15 4.45
CA ASP A 30 4.28 17.19 3.72
C ASP A 30 2.94 16.74 3.10
N LYS A 31 2.52 15.49 3.33
CA LYS A 31 1.29 14.94 2.77
C LYS A 31 0.63 13.90 3.69
N PRO A 32 -0.68 13.61 3.53
CA PRO A 32 -1.36 12.59 4.34
C PRO A 32 -0.79 11.20 4.08
N MET A 33 -0.75 10.36 5.12
CA MET A 33 -0.22 8.99 5.07
C MET A 33 -0.83 8.15 3.94
N VAL A 34 -2.13 8.27 3.68
CA VAL A 34 -2.83 7.50 2.63
C VAL A 34 -2.27 7.74 1.21
N TYR A 35 -1.55 8.85 0.98
CA TYR A 35 -0.90 9.11 -0.31
C TYR A 35 0.14 8.02 -0.66
N TYR A 36 0.84 7.49 0.34
CA TYR A 36 1.88 6.48 0.13
C TYR A 36 1.32 5.14 -0.40
N PRO A 37 0.33 4.50 0.23
CA PRO A 37 -0.26 3.29 -0.34
C PRO A 37 -0.99 3.54 -1.67
N VAL A 38 -1.65 4.68 -1.86
CA VAL A 38 -2.24 5.05 -3.15
C VAL A 38 -1.15 5.18 -4.22
N SER A 39 -0.03 5.84 -3.91
CA SER A 39 1.10 5.96 -4.83
C SER A 39 1.69 4.60 -5.23
N THR A 40 1.76 3.65 -4.29
CA THR A 40 2.21 2.27 -4.55
C THR A 40 1.34 1.61 -5.63
N LEU A 41 0.02 1.73 -5.54
CA LEU A 41 -0.90 1.21 -6.56
C LEU A 41 -0.73 1.94 -7.90
N MET A 42 -0.55 3.25 -7.88
CA MET A 42 -0.32 4.04 -9.10
C MET A 42 1.00 3.68 -9.79
N LEU A 43 2.09 3.43 -9.03
CA LEU A 43 3.38 2.96 -9.54
C LEU A 43 3.27 1.57 -10.17
N ALA A 44 2.39 0.72 -9.63
CA ALA A 44 2.05 -0.57 -10.24
C ALA A 44 1.25 -0.46 -11.54
N GLY A 45 0.83 0.75 -11.93
CA GLY A 45 -0.04 1.00 -13.10
C GLY A 45 -1.53 0.80 -12.83
N ILE A 46 -1.93 0.61 -11.58
CA ILE A 46 -3.33 0.37 -11.18
C ILE A 46 -4.07 1.69 -11.09
N ARG A 47 -5.19 1.80 -11.82
CA ARG A 47 -6.00 3.04 -11.91
C ARG A 47 -7.39 2.93 -11.29
N ASP A 48 -7.90 1.72 -11.09
CA ASP A 48 -9.14 1.47 -10.38
C ASP A 48 -8.83 1.09 -8.93
N ILE A 49 -9.15 1.95 -7.98
CA ILE A 49 -8.75 1.81 -6.59
C ILE A 49 -9.95 1.92 -5.65
N LEU A 50 -10.09 0.97 -4.75
CA LEU A 50 -11.06 0.97 -3.67
C LEU A 50 -10.38 1.36 -2.36
N ILE A 51 -10.89 2.40 -1.71
CA ILE A 51 -10.50 2.78 -0.35
C ILE A 51 -11.51 2.16 0.62
N ILE A 52 -11.04 1.28 1.49
CA ILE A 52 -11.86 0.66 2.55
C ILE A 52 -11.48 1.30 3.88
N SER A 53 -12.45 1.85 4.60
CA SER A 53 -12.23 2.47 5.91
C SER A 53 -13.44 2.30 6.82
N THR A 54 -13.31 2.75 8.08
CA THR A 54 -14.45 2.76 9.01
C THR A 54 -15.55 3.71 8.54
N PRO A 55 -16.83 3.48 8.91
CA PRO A 55 -17.91 4.41 8.58
C PRO A 55 -17.66 5.84 9.05
N GLN A 56 -16.98 6.01 10.20
CA GLN A 56 -16.66 7.31 10.78
C GLN A 56 -15.59 8.08 9.97
N ASP A 57 -14.59 7.37 9.47
CA ASP A 57 -13.42 7.99 8.83
C ASP A 57 -13.59 8.17 7.32
N LEU A 58 -14.41 7.32 6.67
CA LEU A 58 -14.61 7.30 5.22
C LEU A 58 -14.95 8.65 4.61
N PRO A 59 -15.79 9.52 5.24
CA PRO A 59 -16.05 10.87 4.74
C PRO A 59 -14.78 11.75 4.64
N GLY A 60 -13.81 11.54 5.53
CA GLY A 60 -12.52 12.22 5.50
C GLY A 60 -11.70 11.86 4.26
N PHE A 61 -11.62 10.58 3.91
CA PHE A 61 -10.96 10.10 2.69
C PHE A 61 -11.63 10.62 1.43
N ARG A 62 -12.98 10.58 1.37
CA ARG A 62 -13.73 11.14 0.23
C ARG A 62 -13.48 12.63 0.03
N ARG A 63 -13.42 13.40 1.10
CA ARG A 63 -13.12 14.83 1.03
C ARG A 63 -11.69 15.11 0.59
N LEU A 64 -10.72 14.28 1.02
CA LEU A 64 -9.31 14.43 0.68
C LEU A 64 -9.00 14.06 -0.77
N LEU A 65 -9.47 12.88 -1.20
CA LEU A 65 -9.03 12.24 -2.43
C LEU A 65 -10.04 12.40 -3.59
N GLY A 66 -11.27 12.83 -3.30
CA GLY A 66 -12.33 12.99 -4.31
C GLY A 66 -12.69 11.68 -5.00
N ASP A 67 -12.94 11.75 -6.30
CA ASP A 67 -13.19 10.59 -7.17
C ASP A 67 -11.92 10.05 -7.85
N GLY A 68 -10.77 10.68 -7.60
CA GLY A 68 -9.46 10.33 -8.17
C GLY A 68 -9.16 10.96 -9.52
N SER A 69 -10.09 11.71 -10.12
CA SER A 69 -9.88 12.34 -11.43
C SER A 69 -8.68 13.30 -11.45
N ASP A 70 -8.37 13.93 -10.32
CA ASP A 70 -7.21 14.81 -10.16
C ASP A 70 -5.88 14.06 -10.33
N TYR A 71 -5.88 12.76 -10.08
CA TYR A 71 -4.71 11.88 -10.20
C TYR A 71 -4.79 10.93 -11.40
N GLY A 72 -5.75 11.12 -12.29
CA GLY A 72 -5.97 10.25 -13.45
C GLY A 72 -6.34 8.81 -13.10
N VAL A 73 -6.87 8.57 -11.92
CA VAL A 73 -7.37 7.28 -11.43
C VAL A 73 -8.86 7.37 -11.10
N ARG A 74 -9.49 6.24 -10.85
CA ARG A 74 -10.86 6.15 -10.36
C ARG A 74 -10.86 5.63 -8.94
N LEU A 75 -11.31 6.45 -7.99
CA LEU A 75 -11.44 6.08 -6.59
C LEU A 75 -12.90 5.72 -6.27
N THR A 76 -13.07 4.58 -5.65
CA THR A 76 -14.32 4.14 -5.03
C THR A 76 -14.09 3.91 -3.54
N TYR A 77 -15.18 3.79 -2.78
CA TYR A 77 -15.12 3.80 -1.33
C TYR A 77 -16.08 2.79 -0.75
N ALA A 78 -15.62 1.99 0.21
CA ALA A 78 -16.45 1.04 0.93
C ALA A 78 -16.19 1.11 2.45
N GLU A 79 -17.20 0.74 3.22
CA GLU A 79 -17.13 0.72 4.66
C GLU A 79 -16.69 -0.65 5.17
N GLN A 80 -15.79 -0.66 6.16
CA GLN A 80 -15.49 -1.81 7.00
C GLN A 80 -16.09 -1.54 8.39
N PRO A 81 -17.25 -2.10 8.72
CA PRO A 81 -17.95 -1.80 9.98
C PRO A 81 -17.21 -2.30 11.21
N SER A 82 -16.48 -3.41 11.09
CA SER A 82 -15.69 -4.02 12.16
C SER A 82 -14.34 -4.51 11.62
N PRO A 83 -13.26 -4.47 12.42
CA PRO A 83 -11.92 -4.88 11.99
C PRO A 83 -11.75 -6.41 12.09
N ASP A 84 -12.49 -7.15 11.27
CA ASP A 84 -12.55 -8.62 11.32
C ASP A 84 -11.36 -9.31 10.61
N GLY A 85 -10.31 -8.56 10.31
CA GLY A 85 -9.07 -9.03 9.68
C GLY A 85 -8.83 -8.47 8.28
N LEU A 86 -7.59 -8.64 7.79
CA LEU A 86 -7.16 -8.05 6.52
C LEU A 86 -7.83 -8.71 5.31
N ALA A 87 -8.08 -10.03 5.37
CA ALA A 87 -8.71 -10.76 4.28
C ALA A 87 -10.16 -10.34 4.02
N GLN A 88 -10.84 -9.71 4.99
CA GLN A 88 -12.17 -9.14 4.83
C GLN A 88 -12.22 -8.10 3.68
N ALA A 89 -11.10 -7.45 3.36
CA ALA A 89 -11.01 -6.50 2.26
C ALA A 89 -11.45 -7.09 0.91
N PHE A 90 -11.17 -8.37 0.65
CA PHE A 90 -11.57 -9.05 -0.58
C PHE A 90 -13.05 -9.41 -0.59
N ILE A 91 -13.65 -9.66 0.57
CA ILE A 91 -15.09 -9.91 0.74
C ILE A 91 -15.87 -8.62 0.51
N ILE A 92 -15.45 -7.53 1.16
CA ILE A 92 -16.05 -6.19 0.99
C ILE A 92 -15.87 -5.71 -0.46
N GLY A 93 -14.69 -5.93 -1.04
CA GLY A 93 -14.34 -5.50 -2.38
C GLY A 93 -14.83 -6.42 -3.50
N ARG A 94 -15.56 -7.50 -3.22
CA ARG A 94 -15.91 -8.53 -4.21
C ARG A 94 -16.54 -7.98 -5.49
N GLU A 95 -17.54 -7.13 -5.35
CA GLU A 95 -18.22 -6.53 -6.51
C GLU A 95 -17.32 -5.56 -7.29
N PHE A 96 -16.46 -4.83 -6.58
CA PHE A 96 -15.45 -3.95 -7.19
C PHE A 96 -14.38 -4.72 -7.93
N ILE A 97 -13.90 -5.84 -7.37
CA ILE A 97 -12.90 -6.71 -7.99
C ILE A 97 -13.49 -7.37 -9.24
N GLY A 98 -14.74 -7.88 -9.16
CA GLY A 98 -15.37 -8.61 -10.26
C GLY A 98 -14.52 -9.82 -10.67
N ASP A 99 -14.19 -9.89 -11.96
CA ASP A 99 -13.35 -10.96 -12.53
C ASP A 99 -11.85 -10.62 -12.60
N ASP A 100 -11.46 -9.41 -12.14
CA ASP A 100 -10.08 -8.95 -12.18
C ASP A 100 -9.23 -9.57 -11.05
N SER A 101 -7.91 -9.58 -11.24
CA SER A 101 -6.93 -9.75 -10.17
C SER A 101 -6.96 -8.55 -9.20
N ALA A 102 -6.44 -8.73 -7.98
CA ALA A 102 -6.48 -7.72 -6.93
C ALA A 102 -5.10 -7.48 -6.31
N CYS A 103 -4.76 -6.20 -6.08
CA CYS A 103 -3.67 -5.78 -5.23
C CYS A 103 -4.24 -5.17 -3.96
N LEU A 104 -3.81 -5.67 -2.80
CA LEU A 104 -4.13 -5.09 -1.48
C LEU A 104 -2.88 -4.41 -0.91
N VAL A 105 -3.02 -3.17 -0.48
CA VAL A 105 -2.01 -2.45 0.28
C VAL A 105 -2.59 -1.92 1.58
N LEU A 106 -1.84 -2.05 2.67
CA LEU A 106 -2.25 -1.52 3.96
C LEU A 106 -2.06 0.00 4.00
N GLY A 107 -3.07 0.70 4.46
CA GLY A 107 -3.16 2.16 4.45
C GLY A 107 -2.12 2.90 5.29
N ASP A 108 -1.39 2.18 6.13
CA ASP A 108 -0.36 2.69 7.03
C ASP A 108 1.06 2.21 6.69
N ASN A 109 1.24 1.56 5.53
CA ASN A 109 2.53 1.10 5.06
C ASN A 109 3.13 2.06 4.03
N ILE A 110 4.40 2.38 4.20
CA ILE A 110 5.18 3.23 3.31
C ILE A 110 6.28 2.37 2.69
N PHE A 111 6.35 2.40 1.37
CA PHE A 111 7.37 1.69 0.59
C PHE A 111 8.17 2.70 -0.24
N HIS A 112 9.50 2.58 -0.21
CA HIS A 112 10.37 3.40 -1.03
C HIS A 112 11.70 2.67 -1.31
N GLY A 113 12.11 2.67 -2.57
CA GLY A 113 13.39 2.08 -2.98
C GLY A 113 13.54 2.11 -4.50
N ALA A 114 14.78 2.11 -4.96
CA ALA A 114 15.10 2.10 -6.39
C ALA A 114 14.55 0.85 -7.08
N GLY A 115 13.96 1.00 -8.28
CA GLY A 115 13.41 -0.10 -9.08
C GLY A 115 12.08 -0.64 -8.54
N PHE A 116 11.42 0.07 -7.62
CA PHE A 116 10.18 -0.41 -7.02
C PHE A 116 9.05 -0.53 -8.04
N SER A 117 8.94 0.39 -8.98
CA SER A 117 7.88 0.35 -10.00
C SER A 117 7.98 -0.88 -10.91
N GLU A 118 9.21 -1.35 -11.24
CA GLU A 118 9.43 -2.58 -12.01
C GLU A 118 8.99 -3.81 -11.23
N VAL A 119 9.34 -3.87 -9.93
CA VAL A 119 8.94 -4.96 -9.03
C VAL A 119 7.41 -5.05 -8.92
N LEU A 120 6.73 -3.91 -8.79
CA LEU A 120 5.27 -3.85 -8.73
C LEU A 120 4.62 -4.32 -10.04
N LYS A 121 5.09 -3.85 -11.18
CA LYS A 121 4.58 -4.25 -12.52
C LYS A 121 4.81 -5.73 -12.79
N GLU A 122 5.95 -6.28 -12.36
CA GLU A 122 6.20 -7.72 -12.44
C GLU A 122 5.21 -8.51 -11.59
N SER A 123 4.89 -8.04 -10.40
CA SER A 123 3.89 -8.68 -9.52
C SER A 123 2.48 -8.64 -10.12
N VAL A 124 2.13 -7.56 -10.82
CA VAL A 124 0.88 -7.49 -11.61
C VAL A 124 0.87 -8.59 -12.68
N ARG A 125 1.95 -8.70 -13.48
CA ARG A 125 2.05 -9.73 -14.52
C ARG A 125 1.99 -11.14 -13.95
N THR A 126 2.70 -11.41 -12.86
CA THR A 126 2.67 -12.70 -12.17
C THR A 126 1.23 -13.09 -11.78
N ALA A 127 0.45 -12.15 -11.26
CA ALA A 127 -0.93 -12.43 -10.87
C ALA A 127 -1.87 -12.61 -12.08
N GLU A 128 -1.71 -11.81 -13.14
CA GLU A 128 -2.61 -11.81 -14.31
C GLU A 128 -2.28 -12.89 -15.33
N GLU A 129 -0.99 -13.17 -15.57
CA GLU A 129 -0.54 -14.07 -16.64
C GLU A 129 -0.18 -15.46 -16.11
N GLU A 130 0.41 -15.56 -14.89
CA GLU A 130 0.82 -16.84 -14.31
C GLU A 130 -0.22 -17.41 -13.32
N GLY A 131 -1.20 -16.62 -12.89
CA GLY A 131 -2.19 -17.01 -11.89
C GLY A 131 -1.61 -17.24 -10.49
N LYS A 132 -0.47 -16.62 -10.17
CA LYS A 132 0.22 -16.75 -8.88
C LYS A 132 0.12 -15.50 -8.05
N ALA A 133 -0.01 -15.68 -6.75
CA ALA A 133 0.10 -14.58 -5.78
C ALA A 133 1.55 -14.16 -5.58
N THR A 134 1.79 -12.86 -5.34
CA THR A 134 3.07 -12.32 -4.91
C THR A 134 2.91 -11.55 -3.61
N VAL A 135 3.73 -11.90 -2.61
CA VAL A 135 3.88 -11.17 -1.35
C VAL A 135 5.34 -10.82 -1.13
N PHE A 136 5.63 -9.88 -0.23
CA PHE A 136 6.99 -9.39 -0.06
C PHE A 136 7.52 -9.69 1.33
N GLY A 137 8.75 -10.21 1.38
CA GLY A 137 9.50 -10.44 2.60
C GLY A 137 10.51 -9.32 2.84
N TYR A 138 10.48 -8.72 4.02
CA TYR A 138 11.42 -7.67 4.44
C TYR A 138 12.16 -8.09 5.71
N TRP A 139 13.49 -7.93 5.72
CA TRP A 139 14.31 -8.32 6.86
C TRP A 139 14.15 -7.35 8.02
N VAL A 140 13.71 -7.86 9.19
CA VAL A 140 13.47 -7.08 10.42
C VAL A 140 14.21 -7.70 11.61
N ASN A 141 14.37 -6.92 12.67
CA ASN A 141 14.98 -7.38 13.92
C ASN A 141 13.98 -7.98 14.91
N ASP A 142 12.69 -7.71 14.71
CA ASP A 142 11.58 -8.09 15.60
C ASP A 142 10.46 -8.83 14.82
N PRO A 143 10.80 -9.99 14.17
CA PRO A 143 9.91 -10.69 13.25
C PRO A 143 8.63 -11.23 13.92
N GLU A 144 8.64 -11.49 15.22
CA GLU A 144 7.50 -11.99 16.00
C GLU A 144 6.27 -11.07 15.97
N ARG A 145 6.42 -9.84 15.53
CA ARG A 145 5.32 -8.87 15.40
C ARG A 145 4.50 -9.05 14.14
N TYR A 146 4.98 -9.81 13.17
CA TYR A 146 4.47 -9.88 11.79
C TYR A 146 4.16 -11.32 11.37
N GLY A 147 3.56 -11.48 10.21
CA GLY A 147 3.62 -12.74 9.49
C GLY A 147 5.07 -13.01 9.06
N VAL A 148 5.58 -14.19 9.32
CA VAL A 148 7.00 -14.55 9.05
C VAL A 148 7.08 -15.63 7.98
N ALA A 149 7.86 -15.38 6.93
CA ALA A 149 8.12 -16.35 5.86
C ALA A 149 9.41 -17.13 6.14
N GLU A 150 9.34 -18.46 6.02
CA GLU A 150 10.49 -19.38 6.08
C GLU A 150 10.94 -19.76 4.66
N PHE A 151 12.24 -19.83 4.43
CA PHE A 151 12.81 -20.17 3.13
C PHE A 151 13.76 -21.37 3.23
N ASP A 152 13.82 -22.18 2.15
CA ASP A 152 14.88 -23.15 1.96
C ASP A 152 16.18 -22.47 1.47
N LYS A 153 17.21 -23.28 1.22
CA LYS A 153 18.52 -22.80 0.75
C LYS A 153 18.48 -22.27 -0.69
N GLU A 154 17.50 -22.67 -1.45
CA GLU A 154 17.23 -22.27 -2.83
C GLU A 154 16.38 -20.99 -2.91
N GLY A 155 15.84 -20.51 -1.74
CA GLY A 155 15.00 -19.31 -1.64
C GLY A 155 13.51 -19.53 -1.88
N ASN A 156 13.05 -20.79 -1.89
CA ASN A 156 11.64 -21.11 -1.97
C ASN A 156 10.98 -20.94 -0.59
N CYS A 157 9.78 -20.38 -0.57
CA CYS A 157 9.02 -20.26 0.67
C CYS A 157 8.50 -21.63 1.12
N LEU A 158 8.84 -22.01 2.34
CA LEU A 158 8.42 -23.28 2.96
C LEU A 158 7.17 -23.10 3.82
N SER A 159 7.09 -22.02 4.56
CA SER A 159 5.95 -21.73 5.44
C SER A 159 5.79 -20.22 5.65
N ILE A 160 4.57 -19.81 6.03
CA ILE A 160 4.27 -18.47 6.54
C ILE A 160 3.47 -18.66 7.84
N GLU A 161 3.93 -18.03 8.93
CA GLU A 161 3.31 -18.12 10.25
C GLU A 161 2.95 -16.70 10.75
N GLU A 162 1.74 -16.52 11.25
CA GLU A 162 1.28 -15.24 11.80
C GLU A 162 1.78 -15.07 13.23
N LYS A 163 2.61 -14.03 13.47
CA LYS A 163 3.14 -13.63 14.78
C LYS A 163 3.63 -14.82 15.62
N PRO A 164 4.58 -15.61 15.10
CA PRO A 164 5.07 -16.78 15.80
C PRO A 164 5.84 -16.40 17.07
N GLU A 165 5.68 -17.17 18.15
CA GLU A 165 6.47 -16.99 19.38
C GLU A 165 7.96 -17.29 19.13
N HIS A 166 8.25 -18.21 18.20
CA HIS A 166 9.59 -18.61 17.79
C HIS A 166 9.73 -18.48 16.27
N PRO A 167 10.05 -17.26 15.76
CA PRO A 167 10.19 -17.02 14.33
C PRO A 167 11.26 -17.89 13.68
N LYS A 168 10.95 -18.52 12.55
CA LYS A 168 11.90 -19.37 11.81
C LYS A 168 12.84 -18.56 10.92
N SER A 169 12.55 -17.30 10.70
CA SER A 169 13.39 -16.36 9.95
C SER A 169 13.17 -14.93 10.42
N ASN A 170 13.95 -13.99 9.89
CA ASN A 170 13.76 -12.56 10.09
C ASN A 170 12.97 -11.89 8.95
N TYR A 171 12.38 -12.64 8.03
CA TYR A 171 11.62 -12.06 6.92
C TYR A 171 10.15 -11.88 7.29
N ALA A 172 9.81 -10.64 7.63
CA ALA A 172 8.41 -10.22 7.81
C ALA A 172 7.70 -10.10 6.47
N VAL A 173 6.48 -10.63 6.37
CA VAL A 173 5.59 -10.40 5.23
C VAL A 173 4.95 -9.03 5.40
N VAL A 174 5.26 -8.12 4.49
CA VAL A 174 4.83 -6.72 4.58
C VAL A 174 3.42 -6.51 4.01
N GLY A 175 2.82 -5.37 4.30
CA GLY A 175 1.42 -5.05 3.97
C GLY A 175 1.18 -4.69 2.50
N LEU A 176 1.69 -5.50 1.57
CA LEU A 176 1.51 -5.35 0.12
C LEU A 176 1.36 -6.74 -0.51
N TYR A 177 0.24 -6.99 -1.19
CA TYR A 177 -0.15 -8.29 -1.66
C TYR A 177 -0.74 -8.21 -3.06
N PHE A 178 -0.28 -9.06 -3.98
CA PHE A 178 -0.83 -9.21 -5.32
C PHE A 178 -1.42 -10.60 -5.48
N TYR A 179 -2.65 -10.68 -5.93
CA TYR A 179 -3.36 -11.95 -6.05
C TYR A 179 -4.11 -12.06 -7.37
N PRO A 180 -4.17 -13.27 -7.97
CA PRO A 180 -5.15 -13.57 -9.01
C PRO A 180 -6.58 -13.52 -8.44
N ASN A 181 -7.59 -13.45 -9.29
CA ASN A 181 -9.02 -13.36 -8.90
C ASN A 181 -9.46 -14.43 -7.88
N LYS A 182 -8.84 -15.60 -7.90
CA LYS A 182 -9.07 -16.71 -6.95
C LYS A 182 -9.09 -16.24 -5.48
N VAL A 183 -8.41 -15.13 -5.14
CA VAL A 183 -8.33 -14.60 -3.77
C VAL A 183 -9.69 -14.32 -3.16
N VAL A 184 -10.67 -13.88 -3.96
CA VAL A 184 -12.05 -13.61 -3.49
C VAL A 184 -12.67 -14.89 -2.91
N LYS A 185 -12.57 -15.99 -3.66
CA LYS A 185 -13.09 -17.29 -3.21
C LYS A 185 -12.33 -17.81 -1.99
N VAL A 186 -11.00 -17.68 -1.97
CA VAL A 186 -10.18 -18.07 -0.82
C VAL A 186 -10.62 -17.29 0.43
N ALA A 187 -10.74 -15.97 0.34
CA ALA A 187 -11.17 -15.12 1.46
C ALA A 187 -12.57 -15.44 1.99
N GLU A 188 -13.50 -15.86 1.13
CA GLU A 188 -14.85 -16.28 1.52
C GLU A 188 -14.86 -17.63 2.29
N HIS A 189 -13.85 -18.48 2.11
CA HIS A 189 -13.83 -19.84 2.68
C HIS A 189 -12.90 -19.99 3.89
N ILE A 190 -11.95 -19.10 4.12
CA ILE A 190 -11.14 -19.12 5.33
C ILE A 190 -12.00 -18.85 6.57
N LYS A 191 -11.56 -19.37 7.71
CA LYS A 191 -12.23 -19.19 8.99
C LYS A 191 -11.42 -18.22 9.86
N PRO A 192 -12.09 -17.45 10.73
CA PRO A 192 -11.39 -16.67 11.73
C PRO A 192 -10.43 -17.55 12.53
N THR A 193 -9.23 -17.05 12.80
CA THR A 193 -8.23 -17.72 13.63
C THR A 193 -8.63 -17.65 15.12
N ALA A 194 -7.82 -18.21 16.01
CA ALA A 194 -8.00 -18.10 17.46
C ALA A 194 -8.07 -16.65 17.95
N ARG A 195 -7.56 -15.69 17.16
CA ARG A 195 -7.64 -14.26 17.42
C ARG A 195 -8.97 -13.61 17.00
N GLY A 196 -9.86 -14.39 16.37
CA GLY A 196 -11.13 -13.91 15.86
C GLY A 196 -11.04 -13.15 14.51
N GLU A 197 -9.88 -13.16 13.85
CA GLU A 197 -9.62 -12.40 12.63
C GLU A 197 -9.52 -13.30 11.39
N LEU A 198 -10.01 -12.82 10.25
CA LEU A 198 -9.75 -13.37 8.92
C LEU A 198 -8.35 -12.94 8.48
N GLU A 199 -7.36 -13.74 8.87
CA GLU A 199 -5.95 -13.40 8.70
C GLU A 199 -5.51 -13.50 7.23
N ILE A 200 -4.76 -12.51 6.77
CA ILE A 200 -4.15 -12.55 5.44
C ILE A 200 -3.12 -13.67 5.32
N THR A 201 -2.48 -14.02 6.42
CA THR A 201 -1.54 -15.15 6.49
C THR A 201 -2.22 -16.46 6.14
N THR A 202 -3.49 -16.68 6.53
CA THR A 202 -4.26 -17.86 6.15
C THR A 202 -4.51 -17.88 4.62
N VAL A 203 -4.81 -16.72 4.02
CA VAL A 203 -4.92 -16.61 2.55
C VAL A 203 -3.60 -17.00 1.88
N ASN A 204 -2.47 -16.47 2.36
CA ASN A 204 -1.15 -16.79 1.82
C ASN A 204 -0.82 -18.27 1.95
N GLN A 205 -1.20 -18.92 3.06
CA GLN A 205 -1.01 -20.37 3.28
C GLN A 205 -1.78 -21.21 2.27
N GLU A 206 -3.01 -20.82 1.91
CA GLU A 206 -3.77 -21.52 0.87
C GLU A 206 -3.10 -21.44 -0.50
N PHE A 207 -2.61 -20.24 -0.89
CA PHE A 207 -1.84 -20.09 -2.14
C PHE A 207 -0.50 -20.85 -2.09
N LEU A 208 0.18 -20.86 -0.94
CA LEU A 208 1.43 -21.61 -0.78
C LEU A 208 1.21 -23.11 -0.92
N LYS A 209 0.16 -23.66 -0.30
CA LYS A 209 -0.24 -25.07 -0.37
C LYS A 209 -0.53 -25.52 -1.81
N ASP A 210 -1.13 -24.66 -2.61
CA ASP A 210 -1.42 -24.92 -4.02
C ASP A 210 -0.20 -24.70 -4.94
N GLY A 211 0.95 -24.26 -4.41
CA GLY A 211 2.15 -23.93 -5.20
C GLY A 211 2.02 -22.65 -6.02
N GLU A 212 1.07 -21.80 -5.66
CA GLU A 212 0.72 -20.56 -6.36
C GLU A 212 1.14 -19.29 -5.60
N LEU A 213 2.07 -19.39 -4.64
CA LEU A 213 2.60 -18.24 -3.90
C LEU A 213 4.08 -18.00 -4.23
N LYS A 214 4.38 -16.77 -4.64
CA LYS A 214 5.74 -16.25 -4.76
C LYS A 214 6.01 -15.29 -3.59
N VAL A 215 7.07 -15.53 -2.82
CA VAL A 215 7.55 -14.57 -1.82
C VAL A 215 8.80 -13.89 -2.37
N GLN A 216 8.70 -12.60 -2.64
CA GLN A 216 9.80 -11.80 -3.16
C GLN A 216 10.44 -11.01 -2.02
N THR A 217 11.76 -11.17 -1.81
CA THR A 217 12.46 -10.41 -0.79
C THR A 217 12.81 -9.02 -1.29
N LEU A 218 12.55 -8.00 -0.46
CA LEU A 218 12.96 -6.62 -0.73
C LEU A 218 14.45 -6.46 -0.38
N PRO A 219 15.26 -5.84 -1.27
CA PRO A 219 16.71 -5.79 -1.13
C PRO A 219 17.14 -4.80 -0.04
N ARG A 220 18.44 -4.86 0.33
CA ARG A 220 19.07 -3.84 1.19
C ARG A 220 18.97 -2.46 0.53
N GLY A 221 18.71 -1.45 1.35
CA GLY A 221 18.50 -0.08 0.88
C GLY A 221 17.07 0.23 0.50
N PHE A 222 16.19 -0.78 0.44
CA PHE A 222 14.75 -0.58 0.37
C PHE A 222 14.21 -0.19 1.74
N ALA A 223 13.28 0.76 1.80
CA ALA A 223 12.60 1.14 3.03
C ALA A 223 11.15 0.62 3.01
N TRP A 224 10.81 -0.10 4.05
CA TRP A 224 9.45 -0.38 4.47
C TRP A 224 9.26 0.18 5.88
N LEU A 225 8.27 1.05 6.05
CA LEU A 225 7.97 1.70 7.31
C LEU A 225 6.52 1.39 7.68
N ASP A 226 6.34 0.73 8.83
CA ASP A 226 5.04 0.60 9.47
C ASP A 226 4.85 1.77 10.45
N THR A 227 3.84 2.57 10.27
CA THR A 227 3.60 3.75 11.11
C THR A 227 2.76 3.40 12.35
N GLY A 228 3.03 2.25 12.99
CA GLY A 228 2.20 1.67 14.06
C GLY A 228 2.33 2.30 15.45
N THR A 229 3.40 3.05 15.69
CA THR A 229 3.73 3.70 16.96
C THR A 229 4.04 5.17 16.76
N HIS A 230 4.09 5.96 17.86
CA HIS A 230 4.47 7.38 17.79
C HIS A 230 5.89 7.56 17.24
N ASP A 231 6.82 6.68 17.64
CA ASP A 231 8.21 6.72 17.19
C ASP A 231 8.30 6.38 15.69
N SER A 232 7.68 5.29 15.24
CA SER A 232 7.71 4.92 13.82
C SER A 232 7.00 5.93 12.92
N LEU A 233 5.97 6.63 13.42
CA LEU A 233 5.32 7.74 12.71
C LEU A 233 6.28 8.94 12.53
N ALA A 234 7.03 9.29 13.57
CA ALA A 234 8.01 10.36 13.53
C ALA A 234 9.20 9.99 12.62
N GLU A 235 9.72 8.77 12.73
CA GLU A 235 10.80 8.24 11.90
C GLU A 235 10.43 8.24 10.41
N ALA A 236 9.21 7.83 10.06
CA ALA A 236 8.72 7.88 8.69
C ALA A 236 8.71 9.31 8.13
N SER A 237 8.27 10.28 8.93
CA SER A 237 8.28 11.69 8.52
C SER A 237 9.70 12.22 8.31
N ILE A 238 10.65 11.88 9.19
CA ILE A 238 12.06 12.27 9.08
C ILE A 238 12.70 11.62 7.84
N TYR A 239 12.44 10.33 7.61
CA TYR A 239 12.93 9.61 6.44
C TYR A 239 12.53 10.30 5.14
N VAL A 240 11.23 10.59 4.98
CA VAL A 240 10.70 11.28 3.79
C VAL A 240 11.30 12.68 3.65
N GLU A 241 11.33 13.45 4.74
CA GLU A 241 11.90 14.80 4.76
C GLU A 241 13.35 14.82 4.26
N VAL A 242 14.18 13.92 4.80
CA VAL A 242 15.62 13.88 4.46
C VAL A 242 15.82 13.57 2.98
N LEU A 243 15.11 12.58 2.45
CA LEU A 243 15.24 12.19 1.05
C LEU A 243 14.72 13.27 0.11
N GLU A 244 13.52 13.82 0.34
CA GLU A 244 12.96 14.87 -0.49
C GLU A 244 13.84 16.14 -0.51
N LYS A 245 14.38 16.54 0.64
CA LYS A 245 15.30 17.68 0.71
C LYS A 245 16.64 17.44 0.00
N ARG A 246 17.15 16.22 0.00
CA ARG A 246 18.43 15.87 -0.64
C ARG A 246 18.30 15.73 -2.14
N GLN A 247 17.23 15.10 -2.62
CA GLN A 247 17.06 14.81 -4.04
C GLN A 247 16.31 15.93 -4.78
N GLY A 248 15.52 16.72 -4.07
CA GLY A 248 14.62 17.71 -4.68
C GLY A 248 13.43 17.06 -5.41
N LEU A 249 13.21 15.77 -5.17
CA LEU A 249 12.10 14.96 -5.72
C LEU A 249 11.16 14.56 -4.59
N LYS A 250 9.86 14.53 -4.87
CA LYS A 250 8.87 14.11 -3.87
C LYS A 250 8.55 12.63 -3.95
N ILE A 251 8.48 11.99 -2.78
CA ILE A 251 8.00 10.62 -2.61
C ILE A 251 6.48 10.65 -2.55
N ALA A 252 5.80 9.68 -3.18
CA ALA A 252 4.35 9.54 -3.17
C ALA A 252 3.57 10.80 -3.60
N CYS A 253 4.11 11.54 -4.57
CA CYS A 253 3.43 12.68 -5.19
C CYS A 253 2.44 12.16 -6.24
N LEU A 254 1.16 12.04 -5.89
CA LEU A 254 0.15 11.40 -6.74
C LEU A 254 -0.01 12.14 -8.08
N GLU A 255 -0.04 13.47 -8.05
CA GLU A 255 -0.13 14.31 -9.24
C GLU A 255 1.10 14.15 -10.14
N GLY A 256 2.30 14.08 -9.55
CA GLY A 256 3.54 13.84 -10.27
C GLY A 256 3.60 12.47 -10.93
N ILE A 257 3.19 11.41 -10.21
CA ILE A 257 3.08 10.04 -10.75
C ILE A 257 2.06 10.00 -11.90
N ALA A 258 0.90 10.63 -11.74
CA ALA A 258 -0.12 10.72 -12.78
C ALA A 258 0.40 11.42 -14.06
N TYR A 259 1.13 12.52 -13.88
CA TYR A 259 1.74 13.25 -14.98
C TYR A 259 2.83 12.44 -15.70
N THR A 260 3.73 11.83 -14.96
CA THR A 260 4.82 11.00 -15.53
C THR A 260 4.30 9.78 -16.27
N ASN A 261 3.18 9.20 -15.81
CA ASN A 261 2.49 8.11 -16.50
C ASN A 261 1.60 8.57 -17.67
N GLY A 262 1.52 9.90 -17.95
CA GLY A 262 0.68 10.44 -19.00
C GLY A 262 -0.82 10.35 -18.74
N TRP A 263 -1.24 10.18 -17.47
CA TRP A 263 -2.65 10.08 -17.09
C TRP A 263 -3.32 11.44 -16.92
N ILE A 264 -2.52 12.49 -16.68
CA ILE A 264 -2.94 13.89 -16.69
C ILE A 264 -1.98 14.71 -17.56
N THR A 265 -2.45 15.84 -18.08
CA THR A 265 -1.63 16.76 -18.89
C THR A 265 -0.84 17.74 -18.03
N ALA A 266 0.17 18.40 -18.60
CA ALA A 266 0.91 19.49 -17.94
C ALA A 266 -0.02 20.64 -17.53
N GLU A 267 -1.02 20.99 -18.36
CA GLU A 267 -2.02 22.01 -18.05
C GLU A 267 -2.81 21.62 -16.80
N ARG A 268 -3.25 20.35 -16.71
CA ARG A 268 -3.97 19.86 -15.53
C ARG A 268 -3.09 19.91 -14.29
N LEU A 269 -1.82 19.51 -14.40
CA LEU A 269 -0.86 19.57 -13.30
C LEU A 269 -0.67 21.02 -12.80
N ARG A 270 -0.56 22.01 -13.72
CA ARG A 270 -0.49 23.41 -13.34
C ARG A 270 -1.76 23.90 -12.65
N GLU A 271 -2.94 23.47 -13.10
CA GLU A 271 -4.21 23.79 -12.44
C GLU A 271 -4.25 23.29 -10.99
N LEU A 272 -3.83 22.03 -10.76
CA LEU A 272 -3.74 21.45 -9.42
C LEU A 272 -2.71 22.16 -8.53
N ALA A 273 -1.60 22.63 -9.10
CA ALA A 273 -0.55 23.36 -8.40
C ALA A 273 -0.98 24.74 -7.91
N ARG A 274 -1.81 25.47 -8.69
CA ARG A 274 -2.18 26.87 -8.43
C ARG A 274 -2.66 27.18 -7.01
N PRO A 275 -3.60 26.42 -6.39
CA PRO A 275 -4.05 26.70 -5.03
C PRO A 275 -2.97 26.47 -3.97
N MET A 276 -1.91 25.73 -4.30
CA MET A 276 -0.83 25.33 -3.40
C MET A 276 0.50 26.10 -3.61
N LEU A 277 0.55 27.12 -4.45
CA LEU A 277 1.79 27.86 -4.77
C LEU A 277 2.44 28.55 -3.57
N LYS A 278 1.72 28.74 -2.47
CA LYS A 278 2.26 29.27 -1.21
C LYS A 278 3.13 28.28 -0.44
N ASN A 279 3.11 27.00 -0.80
CA ASN A 279 3.90 25.95 -0.17
C ASN A 279 4.81 25.23 -1.17
N GLN A 280 5.78 24.47 -0.65
CA GLN A 280 6.77 23.77 -1.46
C GLN A 280 6.17 22.66 -2.34
N TYR A 281 5.06 22.04 -1.93
CA TYR A 281 4.39 20.99 -2.70
C TYR A 281 3.85 21.55 -4.02
N GLY A 282 3.07 22.64 -3.98
CA GLY A 282 2.56 23.28 -5.18
C GLY A 282 3.65 23.87 -6.08
N GLN A 283 4.71 24.44 -5.48
CA GLN A 283 5.87 24.93 -6.24
C GLN A 283 6.59 23.79 -6.97
N TYR A 284 6.71 22.61 -6.34
CA TYR A 284 7.26 21.42 -6.97
C TYR A 284 6.40 20.95 -8.14
N LEU A 285 5.05 20.87 -8.00
CA LEU A 285 4.17 20.51 -9.10
C LEU A 285 4.31 21.45 -10.29
N MET A 286 4.41 22.76 -10.04
CA MET A 286 4.63 23.75 -11.10
C MET A 286 5.97 23.52 -11.79
N LYS A 287 7.04 23.28 -11.02
CA LYS A 287 8.37 23.00 -11.55
C LYS A 287 8.36 21.80 -12.50
N ILE A 288 7.80 20.64 -12.07
CA ILE A 288 7.78 19.44 -12.92
C ILE A 288 6.88 19.57 -14.14
N ALA A 289 5.85 20.45 -14.10
CA ALA A 289 5.01 20.73 -15.26
C ALA A 289 5.73 21.56 -16.34
N ASP A 290 6.81 22.23 -15.98
CA ASP A 290 7.61 23.08 -16.87
C ASP A 290 8.93 22.43 -17.31
N GLU A 291 9.32 21.29 -16.72
CA GLU A 291 10.53 20.56 -17.08
C GLU A 291 10.28 19.61 -18.28
N GLU A 292 11.11 19.75 -19.35
CA GLU A 292 11.04 18.88 -20.55
C GLU A 292 11.61 17.47 -20.30
N ASN A 293 12.52 17.30 -19.33
CA ASN A 293 13.19 16.04 -19.00
C ASN A 293 12.93 15.64 -17.54
N LEU A 294 11.75 15.12 -17.29
CA LEU A 294 11.40 14.57 -15.98
C LEU A 294 12.17 13.27 -15.68
N GLN A 295 12.81 13.23 -14.51
CA GLN A 295 13.21 11.96 -13.92
C GLN A 295 11.93 11.17 -13.57
N LYS A 296 11.86 9.90 -13.99
CA LYS A 296 10.73 9.04 -13.68
C LYS A 296 10.66 8.82 -12.17
N PHE A 297 9.45 8.84 -11.64
CA PHE A 297 9.20 8.40 -10.27
C PHE A 297 9.42 6.87 -10.20
N ASP A 298 10.32 6.47 -9.35
CA ASP A 298 10.57 5.07 -8.97
C ASP A 298 10.04 4.81 -7.57
#